data_950dda6f1479d9df7c6e1d36a28a794c
#
_entry.id   950dda6f1479d9df7c6e1d36a28a794c
#
_cell.length_a   1.000
_cell.length_b   1.000
_cell.length_c   1.000
_cell.angle_alpha   90.00
_cell.angle_beta   90.00
_cell.angle_gamma   90.00
#
_symmetry.space_group_name_H-M   'P 1'
#
loop_
_entity.id
_entity.type
_entity.pdbx_description
1 polymer ?
#
loop_
_entity_poly.entity_id
_entity_poly.type
_entity_poly.pdbx_seq_one_letter_code
_entity_poly.pdbx_strand_id
1 'polypeptide(L)'
;MPKAKYEGIYHSIKKRIEAQDYPYQSLLPSENTLIEEYACSRNTVRRALAELVADGYVQTMQGRGVRVIYQPVGKTTFTIGGIETFQETARRNRLRAVTKVTKFETVIVDECFAAKSGFSVGDELWSIERVRYLDGKALILDVNYFLKEFVPGLTPQIAASSIYDYIENTLGMQIITSKRRITVEHATARDEKLLDMGTSGCVAVVVNQTFNAAGLLFEYTQSRHQPDYFCFQDIATRKK
;
A
#
# COMPACT_ATOMS: atom_id res chain seq x y z
N MET A 1 4.84 -4.25 22.13
CA MET A 1 5.79 -5.39 22.12
C MET A 1 7.17 -4.87 21.69
N PRO A 2 8.29 -5.34 22.26
CA PRO A 2 9.60 -4.92 21.76
C PRO A 2 9.73 -5.38 20.30
N LYS A 3 10.09 -4.44 19.40
CA LYS A 3 10.36 -4.74 18.00
C LYS A 3 11.38 -5.88 17.90
N ALA A 4 11.08 -6.88 17.10
CA ALA A 4 12.00 -8.02 16.93
C ALA A 4 13.34 -7.50 16.38
N LYS A 5 14.47 -7.99 16.88
CA LYS A 5 15.83 -7.49 16.55
C LYS A 5 16.10 -7.51 15.03
N TYR A 6 15.52 -8.44 14.27
CA TYR A 6 15.66 -8.49 12.82
C TYR A 6 15.00 -7.32 12.09
N GLU A 7 13.90 -6.77 12.62
CA GLU A 7 13.23 -5.60 12.05
C GLU A 7 14.12 -4.35 12.10
N GLY A 8 14.84 -4.15 13.22
CA GLY A 8 15.80 -3.08 13.36
C GLY A 8 16.93 -3.17 12.33
N ILE A 9 17.43 -4.38 12.07
CA ILE A 9 18.48 -4.66 11.07
C ILE A 9 17.93 -4.41 9.65
N TYR A 10 16.73 -4.92 9.36
CA TYR A 10 16.03 -4.68 8.09
C TYR A 10 15.92 -3.18 7.80
N HIS A 11 15.37 -2.40 8.74
CA HIS A 11 15.21 -0.95 8.56
C HIS A 11 16.54 -0.21 8.43
N SER A 12 17.58 -0.64 9.17
CA SER A 12 18.91 -0.04 9.09
C SER A 12 19.54 -0.25 7.71
N ILE A 13 19.54 -1.49 7.20
CA ILE A 13 20.10 -1.81 5.88
C ILE A 13 19.27 -1.14 4.77
N LYS A 14 17.95 -1.20 4.86
CA LYS A 14 17.02 -0.52 3.93
C LYS A 14 17.35 0.97 3.81
N LYS A 15 17.46 1.67 4.94
CA LYS A 15 17.81 3.10 4.98
C LYS A 15 19.16 3.39 4.32
N ARG A 16 20.17 2.55 4.54
CA ARG A 16 21.50 2.69 3.94
C ARG A 16 21.47 2.46 2.42
N ILE A 17 20.66 1.52 1.93
CA ILE A 17 20.45 1.32 0.49
C ILE A 17 19.76 2.55 -0.11
N GLU A 18 18.70 3.06 0.52
CA GLU A 18 17.97 4.25 0.07
C GLU A 18 18.84 5.53 0.10
N ALA A 19 19.76 5.62 1.06
CA ALA A 19 20.75 6.70 1.17
C ALA A 19 21.94 6.54 0.20
N GLN A 20 22.00 5.45 -0.59
CA GLN A 20 23.09 5.10 -1.50
C GLN A 20 24.42 4.78 -0.80
N ASP A 21 24.43 4.47 0.51
CA ASP A 21 25.62 3.93 1.20
C ASP A 21 25.98 2.54 0.64
N TYR A 22 24.98 1.81 0.18
CA TYR A 22 25.10 0.61 -0.65
C TYR A 22 24.54 0.90 -2.04
N PRO A 23 25.37 1.28 -3.02
CA PRO A 23 24.91 1.66 -4.36
C PRO A 23 24.26 0.50 -5.12
N TYR A 24 23.42 0.83 -6.09
CA TYR A 24 22.85 -0.15 -7.03
C TYR A 24 23.94 -1.05 -7.63
N GLN A 25 23.69 -2.35 -7.68
CA GLN A 25 24.59 -3.42 -8.13
C GLN A 25 25.82 -3.67 -7.23
N SER A 26 25.99 -2.96 -6.11
CA SER A 26 27.03 -3.30 -5.13
C SER A 26 26.64 -4.56 -4.32
N LEU A 27 27.63 -5.15 -3.66
CA LEU A 27 27.40 -6.21 -2.69
C LEU A 27 27.18 -5.63 -1.30
N LEU A 28 26.23 -6.18 -0.55
CA LEU A 28 26.19 -5.96 0.90
C LEU A 28 27.40 -6.60 1.58
N PRO A 29 27.77 -6.15 2.80
CA PRO A 29 28.74 -6.84 3.64
C PRO A 29 28.36 -8.31 3.82
N SER A 30 29.35 -9.16 4.10
CA SER A 30 29.12 -10.59 4.33
C SER A 30 28.19 -10.83 5.52
N GLU A 31 27.51 -11.99 5.57
CA GLU A 31 26.70 -12.36 6.75
C GLU A 31 27.51 -12.25 8.05
N ASN A 32 28.79 -12.65 8.04
CA ASN A 32 29.64 -12.60 9.24
C ASN A 32 29.90 -11.15 9.66
N THR A 33 30.21 -10.27 8.71
CA THR A 33 30.40 -8.83 8.97
C THR A 33 29.12 -8.20 9.55
N LEU A 34 27.93 -8.54 9.00
CA LEU A 34 26.66 -8.05 9.52
C LEU A 34 26.34 -8.60 10.92
N ILE A 35 26.73 -9.87 11.22
CA ILE A 35 26.59 -10.47 12.56
C ILE A 35 27.41 -9.68 13.58
N GLU A 36 28.65 -9.32 13.24
CA GLU A 36 29.54 -8.52 14.08
C GLU A 36 29.00 -7.11 14.26
N GLU A 37 28.64 -6.43 13.14
CA GLU A 37 28.12 -5.04 13.15
C GLU A 37 26.87 -4.90 14.02
N TYR A 38 25.91 -5.83 13.90
CA TYR A 38 24.64 -5.77 14.63
C TYR A 38 24.62 -6.56 15.94
N ALA A 39 25.72 -7.20 16.32
CA ALA A 39 25.87 -8.03 17.52
C ALA A 39 24.68 -8.99 17.68
N CYS A 40 24.40 -9.82 16.67
CA CYS A 40 23.21 -10.68 16.62
C CYS A 40 23.51 -12.08 16.06
N SER A 41 22.53 -12.98 16.13
CA SER A 41 22.68 -14.34 15.58
C SER A 41 22.61 -14.35 14.05
N ARG A 42 23.21 -15.38 13.43
CA ARG A 42 23.12 -15.61 11.97
C ARG A 42 21.68 -15.70 11.48
N ASN A 43 20.80 -16.36 12.24
CA ASN A 43 19.39 -16.46 11.87
C ASN A 43 18.67 -15.11 11.86
N THR A 44 19.06 -14.19 12.76
CA THR A 44 18.50 -12.82 12.81
C THR A 44 18.90 -12.04 11.56
N VAL A 45 20.19 -12.12 11.14
CA VAL A 45 20.65 -11.45 9.89
C VAL A 45 19.93 -12.05 8.67
N ARG A 46 19.87 -13.39 8.58
CA ARG A 46 19.21 -14.07 7.44
C ARG A 46 17.74 -13.72 7.32
N ARG A 47 17.03 -13.56 8.45
CA ARG A 47 15.64 -13.13 8.44
C ARG A 47 15.51 -11.69 7.92
N ALA A 48 16.36 -10.77 8.37
CA ALA A 48 16.38 -9.40 7.87
C ALA A 48 16.69 -9.33 6.36
N LEU A 49 17.65 -10.13 5.89
CA LEU A 49 17.98 -10.21 4.47
C LEU A 49 16.85 -10.84 3.65
N ALA A 50 16.12 -11.83 4.19
CA ALA A 50 14.97 -12.43 3.51
C ALA A 50 13.84 -11.42 3.31
N GLU A 51 13.56 -10.55 4.29
CA GLU A 51 12.61 -9.45 4.15
C GLU A 51 13.08 -8.43 3.08
N LEU A 52 14.38 -8.07 3.06
CA LEU A 52 14.93 -7.20 2.02
C LEU A 52 14.84 -7.82 0.62
N VAL A 53 14.96 -9.14 0.50
CA VAL A 53 14.74 -9.86 -0.77
C VAL A 53 13.27 -9.84 -1.16
N ALA A 54 12.36 -10.09 -0.22
CA ALA A 54 10.92 -10.05 -0.46
C ALA A 54 10.45 -8.66 -0.92
N ASP A 55 11.03 -7.60 -0.35
CA ASP A 55 10.75 -6.21 -0.71
C ASP A 55 11.55 -5.71 -1.94
N GLY A 56 12.43 -6.56 -2.55
CA GLY A 56 13.19 -6.26 -3.76
C GLY A 56 14.31 -5.25 -3.60
N TYR A 57 14.78 -5.05 -2.40
CA TYR A 57 15.98 -4.22 -2.17
C TYR A 57 17.24 -4.93 -2.60
N VAL A 58 17.28 -6.25 -2.43
CA VAL A 58 18.46 -7.06 -2.69
C VAL A 58 18.10 -8.40 -3.32
N GLN A 59 19.09 -9.04 -3.92
CA GLN A 59 19.02 -10.40 -4.45
C GLN A 59 20.14 -11.25 -3.89
N THR A 60 19.80 -12.43 -3.34
CA THR A 60 20.78 -13.40 -2.90
C THR A 60 21.37 -14.15 -4.08
N MET A 61 22.69 -14.25 -4.14
CA MET A 61 23.44 -15.03 -5.12
C MET A 61 24.15 -16.18 -4.41
N GLN A 62 23.84 -17.40 -4.81
CA GLN A 62 24.44 -18.59 -4.19
C GLN A 62 25.97 -18.54 -4.27
N GLY A 63 26.66 -18.61 -3.11
CA GLY A 63 28.11 -18.58 -2.99
C GLY A 63 28.77 -17.23 -3.29
N ARG A 64 28.01 -16.19 -3.66
CA ARG A 64 28.55 -14.89 -4.06
C ARG A 64 28.09 -13.71 -3.20
N GLY A 65 27.20 -13.94 -2.21
CA GLY A 65 26.67 -12.93 -1.33
C GLY A 65 25.34 -12.34 -1.75
N VAL A 66 25.06 -11.13 -1.30
CA VAL A 66 23.78 -10.43 -1.50
C VAL A 66 24.02 -9.13 -2.26
N ARG A 67 23.37 -8.97 -3.41
CA ARG A 67 23.52 -7.80 -4.30
C ARG A 67 22.36 -6.83 -4.16
N VAL A 68 22.65 -5.55 -4.12
CA VAL A 68 21.65 -4.49 -4.15
C VAL A 68 21.04 -4.40 -5.55
N ILE A 69 19.72 -4.54 -5.63
CA ILE A 69 18.94 -4.40 -6.88
C ILE A 69 17.95 -3.24 -6.83
N TYR A 70 17.88 -2.54 -5.71
CA TYR A 70 17.02 -1.38 -5.52
C TYR A 70 17.51 -0.19 -6.35
N GLN A 71 16.58 0.42 -7.08
CA GLN A 71 16.76 1.72 -7.72
C GLN A 71 15.64 2.65 -7.24
N PRO A 72 15.97 3.88 -6.83
CA PRO A 72 14.93 4.83 -6.46
C PRO A 72 14.05 5.15 -7.68
N VAL A 73 12.74 5.07 -7.50
CA VAL A 73 11.77 5.54 -8.50
C VAL A 73 11.79 7.06 -8.51
N GLY A 74 11.66 7.67 -9.69
CA GLY A 74 11.68 9.13 -9.84
C GLY A 74 10.67 9.84 -8.93
N LYS A 75 11.03 11.04 -8.45
CA LYS A 75 10.32 11.81 -7.40
C LYS A 75 8.87 12.22 -7.72
N THR A 76 8.39 12.02 -8.94
CA THR A 76 7.09 12.53 -9.40
C THR A 76 5.99 11.48 -9.41
N THR A 77 6.28 10.24 -9.03
CA THR A 77 5.35 9.12 -9.19
C THR A 77 4.88 8.61 -7.83
N PHE A 78 3.57 8.55 -7.63
CA PHE A 78 2.96 7.94 -6.45
C PHE A 78 3.03 6.41 -6.59
N THR A 79 4.05 5.81 -5.98
CA THR A 79 4.27 4.36 -6.06
C THR A 79 3.40 3.64 -5.04
N ILE A 80 2.57 2.72 -5.51
CA ILE A 80 1.78 1.83 -4.67
C ILE A 80 2.59 0.55 -4.44
N GLY A 81 2.83 0.22 -3.17
CA GLY A 81 3.50 -1.01 -2.74
C GLY A 81 2.56 -1.98 -2.05
N GLY A 82 2.89 -2.43 -0.85
CA GLY A 82 2.09 -3.31 -0.01
C GLY A 82 0.74 -2.74 0.43
N ILE A 83 0.23 -3.20 1.58
CA ILE A 83 -0.96 -2.60 2.21
C ILE A 83 -0.47 -1.40 3.03
N GLU A 84 -0.62 -0.21 2.48
CA GLU A 84 -0.22 1.05 3.11
C GLU A 84 -1.42 2.00 3.13
N THR A 85 -1.47 2.86 4.15
CA THR A 85 -2.41 3.98 4.15
C THR A 85 -1.97 5.04 3.14
N PHE A 86 -2.92 5.85 2.66
CA PHE A 86 -2.60 6.97 1.77
C PHE A 86 -1.57 7.94 2.38
N GLN A 87 -1.67 8.18 3.70
CA GLN A 87 -0.75 9.05 4.43
C GLN A 87 0.66 8.45 4.51
N GLU A 88 0.79 7.15 4.74
CA GLU A 88 2.08 6.44 4.74
C GLU A 88 2.73 6.49 3.36
N THR A 89 1.96 6.18 2.32
CA THR A 89 2.44 6.25 0.94
C THR A 89 2.88 7.67 0.57
N ALA A 90 2.09 8.70 0.90
CA ALA A 90 2.44 10.08 0.64
C ALA A 90 3.70 10.52 1.40
N ARG A 91 3.80 10.13 2.69
CA ARG A 91 5.00 10.42 3.52
C ARG A 91 6.24 9.76 2.95
N ARG A 92 6.14 8.49 2.51
CA ARG A 92 7.24 7.77 1.85
C ARG A 92 7.68 8.47 0.55
N ASN A 93 6.73 9.01 -0.20
CA ASN A 93 7.01 9.76 -1.44
C ASN A 93 7.33 11.25 -1.19
N ARG A 94 7.37 11.72 0.09
CA ARG A 94 7.63 13.12 0.49
C ARG A 94 6.64 14.11 -0.11
N LEU A 95 5.37 13.72 -0.24
CA LEU A 95 4.27 14.52 -0.77
C LEU A 95 3.33 14.96 0.37
N ARG A 96 2.75 16.15 0.23
CA ARG A 96 1.70 16.63 1.15
C ARG A 96 0.36 16.03 0.74
N ALA A 97 -0.20 15.18 1.60
CA ALA A 97 -1.47 14.52 1.38
C ALA A 97 -2.63 15.24 2.07
N VAL A 98 -3.73 15.44 1.36
CA VAL A 98 -5.00 15.92 1.89
C VAL A 98 -6.12 15.04 1.36
N THR A 99 -7.10 14.71 2.20
CA THR A 99 -8.28 13.93 1.83
C THR A 99 -9.54 14.78 2.01
N LYS A 100 -10.39 14.81 1.00
CA LYS A 100 -11.72 15.42 1.08
C LYS A 100 -12.77 14.34 0.87
N VAL A 101 -13.65 14.15 1.86
CA VAL A 101 -14.81 13.26 1.74
C VAL A 101 -15.89 14.01 0.95
N THR A 102 -16.33 13.42 -0.15
CA THR A 102 -17.38 14.00 -1.03
C THR A 102 -18.71 13.30 -0.87
N LYS A 103 -18.71 12.04 -0.38
CA LYS A 103 -19.90 11.26 -0.11
C LYS A 103 -19.66 10.35 1.08
N PHE A 104 -20.68 10.21 1.94
CA PHE A 104 -20.67 9.27 3.08
C PHE A 104 -22.10 8.82 3.35
N GLU A 105 -22.39 7.56 3.13
CA GLU A 105 -23.73 7.00 3.28
C GLU A 105 -23.70 5.52 3.68
N THR A 106 -24.84 4.98 4.08
CA THR A 106 -25.04 3.54 4.24
C THR A 106 -25.70 2.99 2.97
N VAL A 107 -25.23 1.85 2.49
CA VAL A 107 -25.85 1.11 1.37
C VAL A 107 -26.04 -0.35 1.76
N ILE A 108 -27.02 -0.98 1.15
CA ILE A 108 -27.30 -2.42 1.29
C ILE A 108 -26.82 -3.09 -0.01
N VAL A 109 -26.12 -4.20 0.14
CA VAL A 109 -25.57 -4.98 -0.98
C VAL A 109 -26.71 -5.66 -1.74
N ASP A 110 -26.84 -5.38 -3.03
CA ASP A 110 -27.69 -6.07 -3.98
C ASP A 110 -26.93 -7.22 -4.69
N GLU A 111 -27.63 -8.01 -5.49
CA GLU A 111 -27.05 -9.14 -6.24
C GLU A 111 -25.93 -8.71 -7.20
N CYS A 112 -26.10 -7.57 -7.86
CA CYS A 112 -25.10 -7.05 -8.82
C CYS A 112 -23.82 -6.66 -8.11
N PHE A 113 -23.92 -5.95 -6.99
CA PHE A 113 -22.77 -5.53 -6.21
C PHE A 113 -22.13 -6.69 -5.46
N ALA A 114 -22.91 -7.68 -4.97
CA ALA A 114 -22.40 -8.91 -4.37
C ALA A 114 -21.46 -9.65 -5.34
N ALA A 115 -21.91 -9.86 -6.58
CA ALA A 115 -21.10 -10.52 -7.61
C ALA A 115 -19.79 -9.79 -7.93
N LYS A 116 -19.76 -8.45 -7.81
CA LYS A 116 -18.61 -7.61 -8.08
C LYS A 116 -17.65 -7.51 -6.90
N SER A 117 -18.18 -7.35 -5.70
CA SER A 117 -17.41 -7.00 -4.50
C SER A 117 -16.99 -8.22 -3.68
N GLY A 118 -17.78 -9.30 -3.72
CA GLY A 118 -17.61 -10.48 -2.86
C GLY A 118 -18.28 -10.38 -1.49
N PHE A 119 -19.02 -9.30 -1.20
CA PHE A 119 -19.92 -9.22 -0.05
C PHE A 119 -21.17 -10.04 -0.29
N SER A 120 -21.93 -10.33 0.78
CA SER A 120 -23.19 -11.05 0.69
C SER A 120 -24.35 -10.09 0.40
N VAL A 121 -25.35 -10.56 -0.33
CA VAL A 121 -26.60 -9.80 -0.52
C VAL A 121 -27.24 -9.53 0.85
N GLY A 122 -27.62 -8.27 1.07
CA GLY A 122 -28.18 -7.81 2.33
C GLY A 122 -27.17 -7.25 3.33
N ASP A 123 -25.86 -7.39 3.08
CA ASP A 123 -24.84 -6.77 3.93
C ASP A 123 -25.02 -5.24 3.96
N GLU A 124 -24.88 -4.64 5.12
CA GLU A 124 -24.85 -3.18 5.30
C GLU A 124 -23.41 -2.65 5.22
N LEU A 125 -23.20 -1.70 4.32
CA LEU A 125 -21.87 -1.10 4.08
C LEU A 125 -21.88 0.40 4.34
N TRP A 126 -20.76 0.91 4.84
CA TRP A 126 -20.38 2.30 4.63
C TRP A 126 -19.92 2.49 3.19
N SER A 127 -20.59 3.33 2.43
CA SER A 127 -20.16 3.78 1.09
C SER A 127 -19.57 5.17 1.21
N ILE A 128 -18.28 5.29 0.89
CA ILE A 128 -17.51 6.51 1.13
C ILE A 128 -16.79 6.91 -0.16
N GLU A 129 -16.99 8.13 -0.60
CA GLU A 129 -16.23 8.69 -1.70
C GLU A 129 -15.28 9.76 -1.20
N ARG A 130 -14.01 9.67 -1.63
CA ARG A 130 -12.95 10.58 -1.20
C ARG A 130 -12.11 11.02 -2.38
N VAL A 131 -11.85 12.31 -2.46
CA VAL A 131 -10.84 12.86 -3.37
C VAL A 131 -9.54 13.05 -2.59
N ARG A 132 -8.44 12.50 -3.13
CA ARG A 132 -7.11 12.57 -2.54
C ARG A 132 -6.27 13.59 -3.30
N TYR A 133 -5.74 14.52 -2.55
CA TYR A 133 -4.88 15.58 -3.05
C TYR A 133 -3.43 15.28 -2.66
N LEU A 134 -2.52 15.39 -3.61
CA LEU A 134 -1.07 15.35 -3.40
C LEU A 134 -0.48 16.66 -3.91
N ASP A 135 0.22 17.38 -3.03
CA ASP A 135 0.77 18.72 -3.30
C ASP A 135 -0.25 19.68 -3.93
N GLY A 136 -1.50 19.61 -3.47
CA GLY A 136 -2.60 20.46 -3.91
C GLY A 136 -3.33 20.02 -5.17
N LYS A 137 -2.89 18.97 -5.87
CA LYS A 137 -3.55 18.41 -7.05
C LYS A 137 -4.48 17.26 -6.67
N ALA A 138 -5.68 17.24 -7.21
CA ALA A 138 -6.66 16.17 -7.05
C ALA A 138 -6.29 15.00 -7.97
N LEU A 139 -5.64 13.96 -7.44
CA LEU A 139 -5.02 12.91 -8.24
C LEU A 139 -5.67 11.53 -8.09
N ILE A 140 -6.46 11.30 -7.02
CA ILE A 140 -7.07 10.00 -6.78
C ILE A 140 -8.51 10.20 -6.34
N LEU A 141 -9.42 9.45 -6.96
CA LEU A 141 -10.81 9.29 -6.54
C LEU A 141 -10.98 7.89 -5.97
N ASP A 142 -11.15 7.81 -4.65
CA ASP A 142 -11.44 6.57 -3.93
C ASP A 142 -12.94 6.40 -3.72
N VAL A 143 -13.46 5.24 -4.06
CA VAL A 143 -14.79 4.76 -3.65
C VAL A 143 -14.57 3.53 -2.78
N ASN A 144 -14.85 3.68 -1.49
CA ASN A 144 -14.62 2.64 -0.50
C ASN A 144 -15.94 2.11 0.05
N TYR A 145 -16.01 0.80 0.23
CA TYR A 145 -17.10 0.10 0.87
C TYR A 145 -16.55 -0.72 2.03
N PHE A 146 -17.00 -0.42 3.26
CA PHE A 146 -16.61 -1.13 4.47
C PHE A 146 -17.82 -1.81 5.08
N LEU A 147 -17.68 -3.10 5.43
CA LEU A 147 -18.72 -3.83 6.13
C LEU A 147 -18.93 -3.21 7.52
N LYS A 148 -20.14 -2.69 7.77
CA LYS A 148 -20.45 -1.94 9.00
C LYS A 148 -20.23 -2.74 10.27
N GLU A 149 -20.48 -4.06 10.21
CA GLU A 149 -20.22 -4.98 11.31
C GLU A 149 -18.76 -4.94 11.79
N PHE A 150 -17.79 -4.86 10.86
CA PHE A 150 -16.36 -4.83 11.19
C PHE A 150 -15.80 -3.42 11.42
N VAL A 151 -16.48 -2.39 10.91
CA VAL A 151 -16.04 -0.99 11.05
C VAL A 151 -17.15 -0.13 11.67
N PRO A 152 -17.62 -0.46 12.90
CA PRO A 152 -18.64 0.32 13.58
C PRO A 152 -18.14 1.73 13.91
N GLY A 153 -19.03 2.70 14.02
CA GLY A 153 -18.70 4.06 14.47
C GLY A 153 -17.90 4.91 13.50
N LEU A 154 -17.73 4.48 12.25
CA LEU A 154 -17.04 5.27 11.23
C LEU A 154 -17.81 6.57 10.96
N THR A 155 -17.09 7.68 10.86
CA THR A 155 -17.63 9.04 10.62
C THR A 155 -16.93 9.71 9.44
N PRO A 156 -17.53 10.77 8.86
CA PRO A 156 -16.87 11.55 7.81
C PRO A 156 -15.51 12.13 8.26
N GLN A 157 -15.37 12.47 9.53
CA GLN A 157 -14.13 13.02 10.10
C GLN A 157 -13.03 11.95 10.13
N ILE A 158 -13.34 10.73 10.57
CA ILE A 158 -12.43 9.59 10.53
C ILE A 158 -12.06 9.26 9.08
N ALA A 159 -13.04 9.27 8.17
CA ALA A 159 -12.83 9.00 6.75
C ALA A 159 -11.95 10.07 6.05
N ALA A 160 -11.99 11.32 6.52
CA ALA A 160 -11.11 12.39 6.05
C ALA A 160 -9.66 12.25 6.57
N SER A 161 -9.45 11.51 7.65
CA SER A 161 -8.13 11.19 8.21
C SER A 161 -7.61 9.85 7.67
N SER A 162 -7.56 8.82 8.49
CA SER A 162 -7.12 7.47 8.12
C SER A 162 -8.08 6.42 8.67
N ILE A 163 -8.81 5.75 7.77
CA ILE A 163 -9.72 4.66 8.14
C ILE A 163 -8.92 3.46 8.66
N TYR A 164 -7.77 3.14 8.06
CA TYR A 164 -6.94 2.02 8.50
C TYR A 164 -6.35 2.26 9.89
N ASP A 165 -5.92 3.49 10.19
CA ASP A 165 -5.47 3.85 11.53
C ASP A 165 -6.59 3.66 12.59
N TYR A 166 -7.83 4.06 12.24
CA TYR A 166 -9.01 3.81 13.07
C TYR A 166 -9.27 2.31 13.25
N ILE A 167 -9.21 1.51 12.19
CA ILE A 167 -9.42 0.07 12.22
C ILE A 167 -8.38 -0.62 13.10
N GLU A 168 -7.09 -0.29 12.94
CA GLU A 168 -6.01 -0.97 13.64
C GLU A 168 -5.82 -0.47 15.07
N ASN A 169 -5.84 0.85 15.29
CA ASN A 169 -5.50 1.45 16.58
C ASN A 169 -6.71 1.69 17.48
N THR A 170 -7.93 1.88 16.93
CA THR A 170 -9.14 2.11 17.73
C THR A 170 -9.97 0.84 17.85
N LEU A 171 -10.21 0.13 16.75
CA LEU A 171 -11.00 -1.10 16.76
C LEU A 171 -10.16 -2.35 17.08
N GLY A 172 -8.84 -2.28 17.00
CA GLY A 172 -7.92 -3.40 17.26
C GLY A 172 -7.99 -4.51 16.22
N MET A 173 -8.59 -4.28 15.05
CA MET A 173 -8.69 -5.26 13.97
C MET A 173 -7.43 -5.23 13.10
N GLN A 174 -6.83 -6.39 12.87
CA GLN A 174 -5.64 -6.50 12.03
C GLN A 174 -6.02 -6.63 10.55
N ILE A 175 -5.37 -5.84 9.71
CA ILE A 175 -5.46 -5.90 8.25
C ILE A 175 -4.33 -6.78 7.74
N ILE A 176 -4.64 -7.92 7.08
CA ILE A 176 -3.62 -8.93 6.76
C ILE A 176 -3.41 -9.07 5.26
N THR A 177 -4.47 -9.17 4.46
CA THR A 177 -4.36 -9.50 3.03
C THR A 177 -5.24 -8.58 2.21
N SER A 178 -4.72 -8.11 1.08
CA SER A 178 -5.50 -7.42 0.07
C SER A 178 -5.28 -8.09 -1.28
N LYS A 179 -6.37 -8.55 -1.90
CA LYS A 179 -6.36 -8.96 -3.32
C LYS A 179 -6.50 -7.71 -4.17
N ARG A 180 -5.53 -7.48 -5.04
CA ARG A 180 -5.48 -6.30 -5.89
C ARG A 180 -5.63 -6.65 -7.36
N ARG A 181 -6.44 -5.86 -8.06
CA ARG A 181 -6.54 -5.86 -9.52
C ARG A 181 -6.31 -4.45 -10.03
N ILE A 182 -5.45 -4.31 -11.03
CA ILE A 182 -5.13 -3.02 -11.65
C ILE A 182 -5.55 -3.10 -13.13
N THR A 183 -6.32 -2.12 -13.56
CA THR A 183 -6.78 -1.96 -14.95
C THR A 183 -6.59 -0.52 -15.40
N VAL A 184 -6.66 -0.29 -16.70
CA VAL A 184 -6.76 1.05 -17.29
C VAL A 184 -8.14 1.16 -17.90
N GLU A 185 -8.84 2.25 -17.59
CA GLU A 185 -10.20 2.51 -18.04
C GLU A 185 -10.28 3.91 -18.65
N HIS A 186 -11.24 4.13 -19.54
CA HIS A 186 -11.55 5.50 -19.97
C HIS A 186 -11.98 6.35 -18.78
N ALA A 187 -11.58 7.62 -18.81
CA ALA A 187 -12.05 8.58 -17.83
C ALA A 187 -13.57 8.78 -17.97
N THR A 188 -14.24 8.83 -16.84
CA THR A 188 -15.67 9.15 -16.78
C THR A 188 -15.86 10.66 -16.56
N ALA A 189 -17.04 11.18 -16.86
CA ALA A 189 -17.40 12.58 -16.55
C ALA A 189 -17.20 12.91 -15.05
N ARG A 190 -17.26 11.90 -14.17
CA ARG A 190 -16.98 12.05 -12.74
C ARG A 190 -15.51 12.24 -12.47
N ASP A 191 -14.64 11.46 -13.13
CA ASP A 191 -13.18 11.61 -13.02
C ASP A 191 -12.76 13.00 -13.50
N GLU A 192 -13.24 13.43 -14.65
CA GLU A 192 -12.96 14.76 -15.23
C GLU A 192 -13.41 15.92 -14.33
N LYS A 193 -14.53 15.73 -13.60
CA LYS A 193 -15.05 16.74 -12.66
C LYS A 193 -14.26 16.82 -11.36
N LEU A 194 -13.74 15.70 -10.88
CA LEU A 194 -13.19 15.58 -9.52
C LEU A 194 -11.66 15.50 -9.48
N LEU A 195 -11.01 15.16 -10.59
CA LEU A 195 -9.57 15.00 -10.67
C LEU A 195 -8.93 16.00 -11.62
N ASP A 196 -7.70 16.36 -11.35
CA ASP A 196 -6.86 17.18 -12.23
C ASP A 196 -6.31 16.31 -13.37
N MET A 197 -7.18 15.96 -14.34
CA MET A 197 -6.89 14.99 -15.41
C MET A 197 -5.86 15.48 -16.44
N GLY A 198 -5.62 16.80 -16.55
CA GLY A 198 -4.76 17.33 -17.60
C GLY A 198 -5.30 16.98 -18.99
N THR A 199 -4.47 16.33 -19.82
CA THR A 199 -4.84 15.86 -21.17
C THR A 199 -5.18 14.36 -21.19
N SER A 200 -5.18 13.68 -20.04
CA SER A 200 -5.37 12.23 -19.97
C SER A 200 -6.84 11.85 -20.16
N GLY A 201 -7.12 11.05 -21.18
CA GLY A 201 -8.45 10.48 -21.43
C GLY A 201 -8.72 9.16 -20.72
N CYS A 202 -7.83 8.72 -19.85
CA CYS A 202 -7.93 7.45 -19.11
C CYS A 202 -7.48 7.61 -17.65
N VAL A 203 -7.80 6.62 -16.83
CA VAL A 203 -7.38 6.50 -15.43
C VAL A 203 -6.81 5.10 -15.17
N ALA A 204 -5.84 5.00 -14.27
CA ALA A 204 -5.44 3.72 -13.71
C ALA A 204 -6.40 3.39 -12.57
N VAL A 205 -7.01 2.21 -12.61
CA VAL A 205 -8.00 1.78 -11.63
C VAL A 205 -7.45 0.63 -10.80
N VAL A 206 -7.38 0.85 -9.49
CA VAL A 206 -6.95 -0.15 -8.52
C VAL A 206 -8.17 -0.61 -7.73
N VAL A 207 -8.51 -1.89 -7.86
CA VAL A 207 -9.57 -2.52 -7.06
C VAL A 207 -8.92 -3.39 -6.01
N ASN A 208 -9.31 -3.21 -4.76
CA ASN A 208 -8.88 -4.02 -3.63
C ASN A 208 -10.06 -4.73 -2.97
N GLN A 209 -9.85 -5.98 -2.59
CA GLN A 209 -10.65 -6.74 -1.64
C GLN A 209 -9.74 -7.02 -0.44
N THR A 210 -10.06 -6.48 0.73
CA THR A 210 -9.19 -6.53 1.91
C THR A 210 -9.80 -7.40 3.01
N PHE A 211 -8.96 -8.24 3.61
CA PHE A 211 -9.33 -9.28 4.56
C PHE A 211 -8.63 -9.06 5.90
N ASN A 212 -9.33 -9.34 6.99
CA ASN A 212 -8.81 -9.28 8.36
C ASN A 212 -8.04 -10.56 8.75
N ALA A 213 -7.58 -10.64 9.99
CA ALA A 213 -6.82 -11.79 10.51
C ALA A 213 -7.63 -13.11 10.54
N ALA A 214 -8.95 -13.05 10.52
CA ALA A 214 -9.82 -14.23 10.40
C ALA A 214 -10.09 -14.65 8.94
N GLY A 215 -9.49 -13.95 7.97
CA GLY A 215 -9.73 -14.19 6.55
C GLY A 215 -11.07 -13.68 6.05
N LEU A 216 -11.76 -12.82 6.81
CA LEU A 216 -13.07 -12.28 6.45
C LEU A 216 -12.90 -10.97 5.66
N LEU A 217 -13.64 -10.86 4.54
CA LEU A 217 -13.70 -9.66 3.71
C LEU A 217 -14.40 -8.55 4.49
N PHE A 218 -13.74 -7.41 4.65
CA PHE A 218 -14.32 -6.26 5.34
C PHE A 218 -14.30 -4.97 4.52
N GLU A 219 -13.52 -4.93 3.43
CA GLU A 219 -13.38 -3.78 2.55
C GLU A 219 -13.37 -4.18 1.08
N TYR A 220 -14.10 -3.43 0.28
CA TYR A 220 -13.97 -3.36 -1.17
C TYR A 220 -13.71 -1.91 -1.57
N THR A 221 -12.62 -1.67 -2.27
CA THR A 221 -12.23 -0.30 -2.69
C THR A 221 -11.95 -0.27 -4.17
N GLN A 222 -12.38 0.80 -4.83
CA GLN A 222 -11.98 1.18 -6.17
C GLN A 222 -11.31 2.55 -6.10
N SER A 223 -10.02 2.60 -6.43
CA SER A 223 -9.23 3.84 -6.50
C SER A 223 -8.92 4.15 -7.95
N ARG A 224 -9.34 5.33 -8.42
CA ARG A 224 -9.16 5.82 -9.78
C ARG A 224 -8.07 6.88 -9.77
N HIS A 225 -6.95 6.61 -10.40
CA HIS A 225 -5.76 7.44 -10.35
C HIS A 225 -5.54 8.18 -11.66
N GLN A 226 -5.14 9.44 -11.56
CA GLN A 226 -4.58 10.20 -12.67
C GLN A 226 -3.27 9.53 -13.12
N PRO A 227 -3.14 9.10 -14.40
CA PRO A 227 -2.10 8.16 -14.82
C PRO A 227 -0.68 8.72 -14.79
N ASP A 228 -0.47 10.03 -15.01
CA ASP A 228 0.86 10.65 -15.01
C ASP A 228 1.54 10.62 -13.62
N TYR A 229 0.73 10.43 -12.56
CA TYR A 229 1.18 10.36 -11.17
C TYR A 229 1.06 8.95 -10.57
N PHE A 230 0.66 7.96 -11.38
CA PHE A 230 0.48 6.58 -10.92
C PHE A 230 1.65 5.69 -11.33
N CYS A 231 2.19 4.96 -10.37
CA CYS A 231 3.14 3.89 -10.63
C CYS A 231 2.85 2.71 -9.69
N PHE A 232 2.76 1.53 -10.27
CA PHE A 232 2.70 0.28 -9.52
C PHE A 232 4.01 -0.49 -9.73
N GLN A 233 4.67 -0.83 -8.62
CA GLN A 233 5.85 -1.69 -8.65
C GLN A 233 5.57 -2.99 -7.92
N ASP A 234 5.93 -4.09 -8.54
CA ASP A 234 5.89 -5.43 -7.97
C ASP A 234 7.18 -6.17 -8.29
N ILE A 235 7.48 -7.19 -7.48
CA ILE A 235 8.68 -8.01 -7.62
C ILE A 235 8.28 -9.43 -7.96
N ALA A 236 8.46 -9.78 -9.22
CA ALA A 236 8.21 -11.13 -9.69
C ALA A 236 9.47 -12.00 -9.53
N THR A 237 9.35 -13.11 -8.83
CA THR A 237 10.41 -14.12 -8.73
C THR A 237 10.05 -15.36 -9.53
N ARG A 238 11.00 -15.86 -10.32
CA ARG A 238 10.81 -17.12 -11.04
C ARG A 238 11.00 -18.30 -10.09
N LYS A 239 9.94 -19.07 -9.83
CA LYS A 239 10.05 -20.38 -9.19
C LYS A 239 10.60 -21.38 -10.21
N LYS A 240 11.71 -22.07 -9.85
CA LYS A 240 12.21 -23.21 -10.62
C LYS A 240 11.46 -24.46 -10.23
#